data_c59fff843811bf16e20235a253e87e9d
#
_entry.id   c59fff843811bf16e20235a253e87e9d
#
_cell.length_a   1.000
_cell.length_b   1.000
_cell.length_c   1.000
_cell.angle_alpha   90.00
_cell.angle_beta   90.00
_cell.angle_gamma   90.00
#
_symmetry.space_group_name_H-M   'P 1'
#
loop_
_entity.id
_entity.type
_entity.pdbx_description
1 polymer ?
#
loop_
_entity_poly.entity_id
_entity_poly.type
_entity_poly.pdbx_seq_one_letter_code
_entity_poly.pdbx_strand_id
1 'polypeptide(L)'
;MADDIPARRENWAEADFKGGAKSVIALKSGHVLVSDEPAGFPGGAGGENAGPTPTGFLAAAFAADIPVILQRIARERGIALDAIRARVTIAWNPRGIAGLEDASPTPFEAVSAVTLTTAAPDAEIAALKAAYEGRCPLYNLLRKSGCRMVEDWTVERG
;
A
#
# COMPACT_ATOMS: atom_id res chain seq x y z
N MET A 1 -3.87 13.35 -25.29
CA MET A 1 -3.96 13.11 -23.81
C MET A 1 -2.93 12.11 -23.27
N ALA A 2 -2.49 11.10 -24.00
CA ALA A 2 -1.40 10.21 -23.54
C ALA A 2 -0.02 10.87 -23.59
N ASP A 3 0.19 11.75 -24.57
CA ASP A 3 1.48 12.43 -24.81
C ASP A 3 1.84 13.50 -23.75
N ASP A 4 0.86 13.94 -22.94
CA ASP A 4 1.08 14.90 -21.85
C ASP A 4 1.52 14.25 -20.52
N ILE A 5 1.59 12.92 -20.46
CA ILE A 5 2.01 12.21 -19.26
C ILE A 5 3.54 12.14 -19.23
N PRO A 6 4.21 12.78 -18.24
CA PRO A 6 5.67 12.80 -18.20
C PRO A 6 6.23 11.39 -17.96
N ALA A 7 7.32 11.07 -18.68
CA ALA A 7 7.99 9.77 -18.55
C ALA A 7 8.64 9.56 -17.15
N ARG A 8 8.85 10.64 -16.40
CA ARG A 8 9.45 10.61 -15.06
C ARG A 8 8.72 11.52 -14.08
N ARG A 9 8.40 11.00 -12.93
CA ARG A 9 7.97 11.74 -11.74
C ARG A 9 8.78 11.30 -10.54
N GLU A 10 9.09 12.24 -9.67
CA GLU A 10 9.86 11.98 -8.45
C GLU A 10 9.07 12.44 -7.23
N ASN A 11 9.08 11.60 -6.23
CA ASN A 11 8.72 11.94 -4.86
C ASN A 11 9.97 11.78 -3.99
N TRP A 12 10.08 12.59 -2.94
CA TRP A 12 11.10 12.44 -1.92
C TRP A 12 10.49 12.60 -0.54
N ALA A 13 11.13 11.98 0.42
CA ALA A 13 10.88 12.14 1.84
C ALA A 13 12.24 12.31 2.54
N GLU A 14 12.28 13.15 3.55
CA GLU A 14 13.43 13.35 4.41
C GLU A 14 13.01 13.06 5.85
N ALA A 15 13.77 12.22 6.56
CA ALA A 15 13.43 11.77 7.89
C ALA A 15 14.49 12.21 8.90
N ASP A 16 14.05 12.93 9.92
CA ASP A 16 14.85 13.32 11.08
C ASP A 16 14.60 12.37 12.24
N PHE A 17 15.63 11.69 12.69
CA PHE A 17 15.58 10.86 13.89
C PHE A 17 15.39 11.71 15.16
N LYS A 18 14.48 11.30 16.03
CA LYS A 18 14.09 12.03 17.26
C LYS A 18 14.29 11.22 18.55
N GLY A 19 15.00 10.10 18.49
CA GLY A 19 15.25 9.20 19.61
C GLY A 19 14.33 7.96 19.61
N GLY A 20 14.76 6.88 20.28
CA GLY A 20 14.06 5.62 20.26
C GLY A 20 13.84 5.11 18.84
N ALA A 21 12.60 4.81 18.47
CA ALA A 21 12.20 4.46 17.11
C ALA A 21 11.59 5.63 16.32
N LYS A 22 11.49 6.83 16.94
CA LYS A 22 10.73 7.94 16.41
C LYS A 22 11.48 8.75 15.36
N SER A 23 10.81 9.05 14.27
CA SER A 23 11.26 9.97 13.22
C SER A 23 10.16 10.95 12.80
N VAL A 24 10.54 12.18 12.47
CA VAL A 24 9.68 13.16 11.81
C VAL A 24 10.05 13.19 10.34
N ILE A 25 9.07 13.06 9.46
CA ILE A 25 9.26 12.85 8.02
C ILE A 25 8.62 14.00 7.26
N ALA A 26 9.43 14.78 6.55
CA ALA A 26 8.97 15.79 5.61
C ALA A 26 8.81 15.19 4.21
N LEU A 27 7.70 15.50 3.54
CA LEU A 27 7.41 15.04 2.18
C LEU A 27 7.53 16.18 1.17
N LYS A 28 7.88 15.85 -0.07
CA LYS A 28 7.86 16.80 -1.21
C LYS A 28 6.56 17.57 -1.34
N SER A 29 5.43 16.96 -0.96
CA SER A 29 4.10 17.56 -1.01
C SER A 29 3.84 18.61 0.09
N GLY A 30 4.80 18.86 0.99
CA GLY A 30 4.65 19.75 2.14
C GLY A 30 4.00 19.13 3.38
N HIS A 31 3.57 17.86 3.31
CA HIS A 31 3.05 17.15 4.47
C HIS A 31 4.19 16.70 5.39
N VAL A 32 3.87 16.61 6.68
CA VAL A 32 4.76 16.08 7.70
C VAL A 32 4.09 14.88 8.36
N LEU A 33 4.85 13.79 8.51
CA LEU A 33 4.41 12.56 9.14
C LEU A 33 5.31 12.26 10.35
N VAL A 34 4.80 11.46 11.27
CA VAL A 34 5.57 10.89 12.37
C VAL A 34 5.57 9.38 12.21
N SER A 35 6.74 8.76 12.25
CA SER A 35 6.91 7.31 12.33
C SER A 35 7.44 6.94 13.71
N ASP A 36 6.92 5.85 14.27
CA ASP A 36 7.38 5.31 15.54
C ASP A 36 7.05 3.82 15.63
N GLU A 37 7.47 3.16 16.69
CA GLU A 37 7.07 1.80 17.04
C GLU A 37 6.15 1.78 18.27
N PRO A 38 5.31 0.75 18.45
CA PRO A 38 4.56 0.55 19.68
C PRO A 38 5.49 0.47 20.90
N ALA A 39 5.05 1.05 22.01
CA ALA A 39 5.78 0.93 23.26
C ALA A 39 5.93 -0.55 23.68
N GLY A 40 7.14 -0.95 24.06
CA GLY A 40 7.42 -2.34 24.48
C GLY A 40 7.40 -3.36 23.34
N PHE A 41 7.52 -2.93 22.08
CA PHE A 41 7.60 -3.85 20.95
C PHE A 41 8.81 -4.79 21.08
N PRO A 42 8.62 -6.12 21.05
CA PRO A 42 9.72 -7.08 21.24
C PRO A 42 10.79 -6.94 20.15
N GLY A 43 12.03 -6.68 20.58
CA GLY A 43 13.14 -6.41 19.65
C GLY A 43 13.09 -5.04 18.98
N GLY A 44 12.20 -4.15 19.41
CA GLY A 44 12.07 -2.80 18.90
C GLY A 44 13.15 -1.84 19.40
N ALA A 45 13.18 -0.64 18.79
CA ALA A 45 14.15 0.40 19.06
C ALA A 45 13.73 1.38 20.17
N GLY A 46 12.72 1.06 20.98
CA GLY A 46 12.25 1.90 22.10
C GLY A 46 11.22 2.95 21.67
N GLY A 47 10.21 2.52 20.94
CA GLY A 47 9.10 3.38 20.52
C GLY A 47 8.15 3.77 21.66
N GLU A 48 7.41 4.85 21.43
CA GLU A 48 6.39 5.44 22.31
C GLU A 48 4.98 5.40 21.70
N ASN A 49 4.82 4.77 20.51
CA ASN A 49 3.58 4.75 19.74
C ASN A 49 3.10 6.15 19.29
N ALA A 50 4.03 7.04 18.98
CA ALA A 50 3.72 8.40 18.53
C ALA A 50 3.25 8.48 17.07
N GLY A 51 3.37 7.38 16.30
CA GLY A 51 2.96 7.28 14.90
C GLY A 51 2.97 5.84 14.40
N PRO A 52 2.55 5.60 13.14
CA PRO A 52 2.63 4.29 12.51
C PRO A 52 4.09 3.83 12.35
N THR A 53 4.29 2.52 12.34
CA THR A 53 5.59 1.94 11.99
C THR A 53 5.91 2.16 10.50
N PRO A 54 7.18 2.10 10.07
CA PRO A 54 7.54 2.15 8.65
C PRO A 54 6.82 1.10 7.80
N THR A 55 6.63 -0.11 8.31
CA THR A 55 5.85 -1.17 7.66
C THR A 55 4.35 -0.87 7.64
N GLY A 56 3.84 -0.15 8.64
CA GLY A 56 2.48 0.39 8.67
C GLY A 56 2.26 1.43 7.56
N PHE A 57 3.25 2.29 7.30
CA PHE A 57 3.21 3.21 6.16
C PHE A 57 3.19 2.48 4.81
N LEU A 58 3.91 1.39 4.66
CA LEU A 58 3.86 0.58 3.43
C LEU A 58 2.46 0.02 3.20
N ALA A 59 1.83 -0.53 4.24
CA ALA A 59 0.46 -1.03 4.16
C ALA A 59 -0.54 0.10 3.86
N ALA A 60 -0.41 1.25 4.51
CA ALA A 60 -1.24 2.43 4.27
C ALA A 60 -1.08 2.97 2.84
N ALA A 61 0.15 3.06 2.34
CA ALA A 61 0.43 3.49 0.98
C ALA A 61 -0.24 2.55 -0.04
N PHE A 62 -0.13 1.24 0.15
CA PHE A 62 -0.77 0.27 -0.74
C PHE A 62 -2.30 0.33 -0.66
N ALA A 63 -2.88 0.45 0.55
CA ALA A 63 -4.32 0.62 0.72
C ALA A 63 -4.85 1.90 0.04
N ALA A 64 -4.09 2.99 0.08
CA ALA A 64 -4.44 4.24 -0.57
C ALA A 64 -4.28 4.20 -2.10
N ASP A 65 -3.32 3.44 -2.63
CA ASP A 65 -3.08 3.32 -4.07
C ASP A 65 -4.20 2.56 -4.80
N ILE A 66 -4.80 1.56 -4.14
CA ILE A 66 -5.88 0.74 -4.71
C ILE A 66 -7.03 1.61 -5.26
N PRO A 67 -7.72 2.44 -4.46
CA PRO A 67 -8.82 3.25 -4.97
C PRO A 67 -8.40 4.28 -6.01
N VAL A 68 -7.19 4.82 -5.91
CA VAL A 68 -6.66 5.79 -6.89
C VAL A 68 -6.50 5.15 -8.27
N ILE A 69 -5.90 3.96 -8.34
CA ILE A 69 -5.68 3.26 -9.60
C ILE A 69 -7.01 2.73 -10.16
N LEU A 70 -7.86 2.14 -9.32
CA LEU A 70 -9.19 1.65 -9.73
C LEU A 70 -10.06 2.77 -10.30
N GLN A 71 -10.14 3.91 -9.61
CA GLN A 71 -10.92 5.05 -10.07
C GLN A 71 -10.41 5.63 -11.41
N ARG A 72 -9.10 5.63 -11.60
CA ARG A 72 -8.48 6.04 -12.87
C ARG A 72 -8.89 5.11 -14.02
N ILE A 73 -8.76 3.80 -13.83
CA ILE A 73 -9.11 2.81 -14.84
C ILE A 73 -10.62 2.82 -15.12
N ALA A 74 -11.44 2.91 -14.08
CA ALA A 74 -12.89 2.99 -14.20
C ALA A 74 -13.33 4.18 -15.05
N ARG A 75 -12.77 5.37 -14.81
CA ARG A 75 -13.02 6.57 -15.64
C ARG A 75 -12.64 6.37 -17.10
N GLU A 76 -11.50 5.76 -17.36
CA GLU A 76 -11.03 5.49 -18.73
C GLU A 76 -11.97 4.52 -19.47
N ARG A 77 -12.65 3.65 -18.75
CA ARG A 77 -13.58 2.64 -19.29
C ARG A 77 -15.05 3.02 -19.21
N GLY A 78 -15.38 4.16 -18.62
CA GLY A 78 -16.76 4.58 -18.42
C GLY A 78 -17.51 3.77 -17.36
N ILE A 79 -16.80 3.09 -16.46
CA ILE A 79 -17.40 2.31 -15.37
C ILE A 79 -17.68 3.25 -14.18
N ALA A 80 -18.93 3.26 -13.71
CA ALA A 80 -19.30 3.97 -12.49
C ALA A 80 -18.96 3.12 -11.26
N LEU A 81 -18.17 3.68 -10.34
CA LEU A 81 -17.90 3.11 -9.02
C LEU A 81 -18.45 4.05 -7.97
N ASP A 82 -19.48 3.61 -7.24
CA ASP A 82 -20.15 4.41 -6.22
C ASP A 82 -19.33 4.49 -4.93
N ALA A 83 -18.68 3.36 -4.56
CA ALA A 83 -17.74 3.30 -3.45
C ALA A 83 -16.63 2.28 -3.71
N ILE A 84 -15.47 2.54 -3.11
CA ILE A 84 -14.32 1.64 -3.08
C ILE A 84 -13.82 1.60 -1.64
N ARG A 85 -13.79 0.42 -1.03
CA ARG A 85 -13.14 0.17 0.24
C ARG A 85 -11.97 -0.78 0.00
N ALA A 86 -10.81 -0.47 0.57
CA ALA A 86 -9.64 -1.32 0.50
C ALA A 86 -9.05 -1.51 1.91
N ARG A 87 -8.73 -2.76 2.25
CA ARG A 87 -7.94 -3.12 3.42
C ARG A 87 -6.73 -3.91 2.95
N VAL A 88 -5.55 -3.54 3.43
CA VAL A 88 -4.30 -4.22 3.12
C VAL A 88 -3.67 -4.75 4.41
N THR A 89 -3.23 -6.00 4.36
CA THR A 89 -2.40 -6.62 5.39
C THR A 89 -1.11 -7.08 4.72
N ILE A 90 0.03 -6.69 5.28
CA ILE A 90 1.36 -7.12 4.82
C ILE A 90 2.02 -7.89 5.94
N ALA A 91 2.44 -9.11 5.67
CA ALA A 91 3.12 -9.97 6.63
C ALA A 91 4.62 -10.05 6.31
N TRP A 92 5.43 -9.95 7.36
CA TRP A 92 6.87 -10.12 7.34
C TRP A 92 7.33 -10.89 8.57
N ASN A 93 8.56 -11.40 8.54
CA ASN A 93 9.15 -12.10 9.68
C ASN A 93 10.02 -11.13 10.51
N PRO A 94 9.62 -10.77 11.74
CA PRO A 94 10.41 -9.86 12.58
C PRO A 94 11.80 -10.43 12.95
N ARG A 95 11.99 -11.75 12.92
CA ARG A 95 13.28 -12.40 13.13
C ARG A 95 14.31 -11.99 12.04
N GLY A 96 13.84 -11.77 10.79
CA GLY A 96 14.68 -11.27 9.70
C GLY A 96 15.17 -9.84 9.95
N ILE A 97 14.30 -8.97 10.50
CA ILE A 97 14.67 -7.61 10.89
C ILE A 97 15.70 -7.65 12.04
N ALA A 98 15.56 -8.60 12.96
CA ALA A 98 16.51 -8.82 14.04
C ALA A 98 17.84 -9.48 13.58
N GLY A 99 18.01 -9.76 12.29
CA GLY A 99 19.24 -10.34 11.73
C GLY A 99 19.47 -11.81 12.02
N LEU A 100 18.40 -12.58 12.32
CA LEU A 100 18.54 -14.02 12.54
C LEU A 100 18.66 -14.76 11.21
N GLU A 101 19.63 -15.68 11.11
CA GLU A 101 20.09 -16.31 9.86
C GLU A 101 18.99 -17.12 9.10
N ASP A 102 17.99 -17.61 9.80
CA ASP A 102 16.92 -18.44 9.24
C ASP A 102 15.69 -17.64 8.75
N ALA A 103 15.78 -16.31 8.71
CA ALA A 103 14.65 -15.45 8.43
C ALA A 103 14.96 -14.32 7.46
N SER A 104 14.11 -14.16 6.43
CA SER A 104 14.18 -13.00 5.53
C SER A 104 13.50 -11.78 6.14
N PRO A 105 14.06 -10.57 6.00
CA PRO A 105 13.42 -9.32 6.41
C PRO A 105 12.37 -8.82 5.39
N THR A 106 12.29 -9.44 4.21
CA THR A 106 11.34 -9.01 3.18
C THR A 106 9.90 -9.46 3.50
N PRO A 107 8.88 -8.68 3.11
CA PRO A 107 7.51 -9.14 3.18
C PRO A 107 7.32 -10.44 2.38
N PHE A 108 6.62 -11.40 2.93
CA PHE A 108 6.37 -12.69 2.26
C PHE A 108 4.92 -12.86 1.79
N GLU A 109 3.99 -12.06 2.32
CA GLU A 109 2.59 -12.08 1.93
C GLU A 109 1.97 -10.68 2.02
N ALA A 110 1.14 -10.35 1.04
CA ALA A 110 0.27 -9.19 1.06
C ALA A 110 -1.16 -9.61 0.68
N VAL A 111 -2.10 -9.32 1.57
CA VAL A 111 -3.52 -9.56 1.37
C VAL A 111 -4.22 -8.23 1.15
N SER A 112 -4.92 -8.08 0.02
CA SER A 112 -5.78 -6.94 -0.27
C SER A 112 -7.24 -7.37 -0.34
N ALA A 113 -8.05 -6.94 0.62
CA ALA A 113 -9.50 -7.07 0.58
C ALA A 113 -10.09 -5.80 -0.01
N VAL A 114 -10.77 -5.91 -1.16
CA VAL A 114 -11.36 -4.80 -1.90
C VAL A 114 -12.86 -5.01 -2.03
N THR A 115 -13.63 -4.02 -1.57
CA THR A 115 -15.08 -3.99 -1.78
C THR A 115 -15.42 -2.86 -2.74
N LEU A 116 -16.12 -3.18 -3.81
CA LEU A 116 -16.63 -2.22 -4.79
C LEU A 116 -18.15 -2.15 -4.69
N THR A 117 -18.70 -0.95 -4.60
CA THR A 117 -20.14 -0.71 -4.79
C THR A 117 -20.36 -0.19 -6.22
N THR A 118 -21.07 -0.94 -7.05
CA THR A 118 -21.26 -0.61 -8.47
C THR A 118 -22.36 -1.45 -9.10
N ALA A 119 -23.05 -0.90 -10.10
CA ALA A 119 -23.98 -1.62 -10.97
C ALA A 119 -23.29 -2.27 -12.19
N ALA A 120 -21.97 -2.08 -12.37
CA ALA A 120 -21.23 -2.62 -13.52
C ALA A 120 -21.29 -4.16 -13.57
N PRO A 121 -21.43 -4.77 -14.76
CA PRO A 121 -21.48 -6.22 -14.91
C PRO A 121 -20.15 -6.90 -14.52
N ASP A 122 -20.22 -8.17 -14.13
CA ASP A 122 -19.07 -8.95 -13.64
C ASP A 122 -17.92 -9.00 -14.64
N ALA A 123 -18.20 -9.02 -15.94
CA ALA A 123 -17.18 -9.00 -16.99
C ALA A 123 -16.37 -7.70 -16.99
N GLU A 124 -17.01 -6.55 -16.72
CA GLU A 124 -16.33 -5.26 -16.60
C GLU A 124 -15.48 -5.20 -15.33
N ILE A 125 -15.98 -5.78 -14.22
CA ILE A 125 -15.22 -5.87 -12.97
C ILE A 125 -13.99 -6.76 -13.14
N ALA A 126 -14.12 -7.90 -13.81
CA ALA A 126 -12.98 -8.77 -14.12
C ALA A 126 -11.92 -8.05 -14.97
N ALA A 127 -12.35 -7.29 -15.98
CA ALA A 127 -11.46 -6.49 -16.82
C ALA A 127 -10.83 -5.31 -16.06
N LEU A 128 -11.56 -4.69 -15.12
CA LEU A 128 -11.05 -3.66 -14.21
C LEU A 128 -9.94 -4.22 -13.31
N LYS A 129 -10.18 -5.39 -12.70
CA LYS A 129 -9.22 -6.08 -11.86
C LYS A 129 -7.94 -6.41 -12.62
N ALA A 130 -8.03 -7.04 -13.78
CA ALA A 130 -6.88 -7.38 -14.60
C ALA A 130 -6.05 -6.14 -14.99
N ALA A 131 -6.73 -5.03 -15.32
CA ALA A 131 -6.05 -3.77 -15.61
C ALA A 131 -5.39 -3.15 -14.37
N TYR A 132 -6.00 -3.27 -13.19
CA TYR A 132 -5.44 -2.84 -11.92
C TYR A 132 -4.14 -3.60 -11.60
N GLU A 133 -4.16 -4.92 -11.68
CA GLU A 133 -2.97 -5.77 -11.44
C GLU A 133 -1.79 -5.38 -12.35
N GLY A 134 -2.06 -5.02 -13.60
CA GLY A 134 -1.04 -4.56 -14.54
C GLY A 134 -0.51 -3.15 -14.28
N ARG A 135 -1.28 -2.28 -13.61
CA ARG A 135 -1.01 -0.83 -13.55
C ARG A 135 -0.71 -0.30 -12.16
N CYS A 136 -1.11 -1.00 -11.08
CA CYS A 136 -0.85 -0.55 -9.71
C CYS A 136 0.65 -0.69 -9.40
N PRO A 137 1.35 0.41 -9.10
CA PRO A 137 2.79 0.37 -8.86
C PRO A 137 3.13 -0.40 -7.57
N LEU A 138 2.34 -0.28 -6.50
CA LEU A 138 2.62 -0.96 -5.24
C LEU A 138 2.29 -2.44 -5.29
N TYR A 139 1.23 -2.85 -5.97
CA TYR A 139 0.95 -4.25 -6.27
C TYR A 139 2.15 -4.90 -7.00
N ASN A 140 2.62 -4.24 -8.07
CA ASN A 140 3.73 -4.77 -8.87
C ASN A 140 5.07 -4.75 -8.12
N LEU A 141 5.31 -3.75 -7.26
CA LEU A 141 6.49 -3.69 -6.40
C LEU A 141 6.55 -4.91 -5.48
N LEU A 142 5.48 -5.17 -4.72
CA LEU A 142 5.40 -6.30 -3.79
C LEU A 142 5.46 -7.64 -4.52
N ARG A 143 4.69 -7.80 -5.61
CA ARG A 143 4.74 -9.02 -6.42
C ARG A 143 6.14 -9.32 -6.95
N LYS A 144 6.85 -8.32 -7.47
CA LYS A 144 8.21 -8.48 -8.01
C LYS A 144 9.27 -8.71 -6.94
N SER A 145 9.02 -8.34 -5.68
CA SER A 145 9.90 -8.66 -4.55
C SER A 145 9.80 -10.12 -4.10
N GLY A 146 8.90 -10.92 -4.70
CA GLY A 146 8.64 -12.30 -4.31
C GLY A 146 7.54 -12.44 -3.24
N CYS A 147 6.88 -11.35 -2.87
CA CYS A 147 5.77 -11.37 -1.95
C CYS A 147 4.56 -12.09 -2.55
N ARG A 148 3.95 -13.03 -1.83
CA ARG A 148 2.71 -13.70 -2.24
C ARG A 148 1.56 -12.72 -2.17
N MET A 149 0.96 -12.43 -3.33
CA MET A 149 -0.21 -11.56 -3.42
C MET A 149 -1.48 -12.38 -3.27
N VAL A 150 -2.35 -11.99 -2.35
CA VAL A 150 -3.68 -12.56 -2.13
C VAL A 150 -4.71 -11.45 -2.30
N GLU A 151 -5.67 -11.65 -3.18
CA GLU A 151 -6.69 -10.67 -3.47
C GLU A 151 -8.08 -11.23 -3.20
N ASP A 152 -8.81 -10.57 -2.31
CA ASP A 152 -10.20 -10.86 -1.96
C ASP A 152 -11.07 -9.70 -2.42
N TRP A 153 -11.85 -9.92 -3.49
CA TRP A 153 -12.70 -8.91 -4.09
C TRP A 153 -14.17 -9.21 -3.87
N THR A 154 -14.87 -8.27 -3.30
CA THR A 154 -16.33 -8.30 -3.10
C THR A 154 -16.98 -7.21 -3.92
N VAL A 155 -18.10 -7.53 -4.60
CA VAL A 155 -18.91 -6.56 -5.32
C VAL A 155 -20.27 -6.46 -4.65
N GLU A 156 -20.59 -5.27 -4.17
CA GLU A 156 -21.90 -4.91 -3.66
C GLU A 156 -22.69 -4.24 -4.79
N ARG A 157 -23.90 -4.71 -5.04
CA ARG A 157 -24.81 -4.12 -6.03
C ARG A 157 -25.61 -3.02 -5.35
N GLY A 158 -25.39 -1.79 -5.80
CA GLY A 158 -26.14 -0.62 -5.35
C GLY A 158 -27.58 -0.56 -5.94
#